data_e19a329c60011f0b3245d170c2f8feea
#
_entry.id   e19a329c60011f0b3245d170c2f8feea
#
_cell.length_a   1.000
_cell.length_b   1.000
_cell.length_c   1.000
_cell.angle_alpha   90.00
_cell.angle_beta   90.00
_cell.angle_gamma   90.00
#
_symmetry.space_group_name_H-M   'P 1'
#
loop_
_entity.id
_entity.type
_entity.pdbx_description
1 polymer ?
#
loop_
_entity_poly.entity_id
_entity_poly.type
_entity_poly.pdbx_seq_one_letter_code
_entity_poly.pdbx_strand_id
1 'polypeptide(L)'
;SMLLLVVSENTLQLLCAWELVGVCSFALIGHWWEEKPNSDAALKAFLTNRVGDMGLLVGVTVLFFAAGSALPDRFGSFSIAETNALANSGALSHTTLVVAASCLMAAVMSKSGQFFLHTWLPDAMAGPTPVSALIHAATMVVAGVFMIARMYGVFFEGFQIGGSSINLMAFIGGLTTIVGALLAFVQRDIKKVLAYSTISQLGYMVLALGVGAWTAAVFHLFTHAFFKACLFLGSGSVSHAVHSFDMKSDMGGLRKNMPHTYRTFMIGTVALAGLPPLAGFWSKDEILVGTGGWGLMGGTGGNGAYTLMLGMGMLTAALTAAYMTRCVYLTFFGEFRGHGEPHESGPRITGPLWILAGLAVVAGFFNMPKGFQLAPGSLQERFGHFVEPVAGYFPAISHA
;
A
#
# COMPACT_ATOMS: atom_id res chain seq x y z
N SER A 1 -2.38 -2.96 18.00
CA SER A 1 -1.69 -4.01 17.26
C SER A 1 -0.73 -3.44 16.21
N MET A 2 -1.19 -2.58 15.29
CA MET A 2 -0.31 -2.02 14.23
C MET A 2 0.86 -1.19 14.81
N LEU A 3 0.64 -0.38 15.84
CA LEU A 3 1.74 0.35 16.51
C LEU A 3 2.78 -0.60 17.10
N LEU A 4 2.35 -1.70 17.72
CA LEU A 4 3.27 -2.72 18.23
C LEU A 4 4.10 -3.34 17.09
N LEU A 5 3.49 -3.57 15.93
CA LEU A 5 4.18 -4.09 14.74
C LEU A 5 5.27 -3.13 14.25
N VAL A 6 4.95 -1.83 14.19
CA VAL A 6 5.87 -0.81 13.66
C VAL A 6 7.09 -0.60 14.58
N VAL A 7 6.90 -0.68 15.91
CA VAL A 7 8.00 -0.51 16.88
C VAL A 7 8.75 -1.82 17.19
N SER A 8 8.44 -2.92 16.51
CA SER A 8 9.10 -4.20 16.73
C SER A 8 10.57 -4.15 16.34
N GLU A 9 11.46 -4.56 17.24
CA GLU A 9 12.90 -4.69 17.00
C GLU A 9 13.31 -6.13 16.65
N ASN A 10 12.43 -7.08 16.93
CA ASN A 10 12.68 -8.50 16.68
C ASN A 10 11.50 -9.15 15.94
N THR A 11 11.81 -10.23 15.22
CA THR A 11 10.87 -10.97 14.38
C THR A 11 9.79 -11.70 15.18
N LEU A 12 10.04 -12.07 16.44
CA LEU A 12 9.05 -12.71 17.30
C LEU A 12 7.98 -11.69 17.73
N GLN A 13 8.39 -10.48 18.14
CA GLN A 13 7.46 -9.39 18.47
C GLN A 13 6.66 -8.96 17.24
N LEU A 14 7.32 -8.90 16.07
CA LEU A 14 6.67 -8.62 14.79
C LEU A 14 5.62 -9.68 14.47
N LEU A 15 5.91 -10.97 14.65
CA LEU A 15 4.98 -12.08 14.47
C LEU A 15 3.76 -11.93 15.39
N CYS A 16 3.97 -11.72 16.68
CA CYS A 16 2.87 -11.53 17.64
C CYS A 16 1.98 -10.34 17.24
N ALA A 17 2.58 -9.20 16.89
CA ALA A 17 1.84 -8.02 16.47
C ALA A 17 1.09 -8.24 15.15
N TRP A 18 1.68 -8.97 14.21
CA TRP A 18 1.09 -9.35 12.93
C TRP A 18 -0.17 -10.19 13.11
N GLU A 19 -0.12 -11.15 14.01
CA GLU A 19 -1.27 -11.99 14.37
C GLU A 19 -2.38 -11.18 15.04
N LEU A 20 -2.02 -10.26 15.94
CA LEU A 20 -2.99 -9.35 16.58
C LEU A 20 -3.67 -8.43 15.55
N VAL A 21 -2.96 -7.96 14.53
CA VAL A 21 -3.56 -7.20 13.42
C VAL A 21 -4.58 -8.06 12.68
N GLY A 22 -4.29 -9.36 12.48
CA GLY A 22 -5.21 -10.32 11.87
C GLY A 22 -6.51 -10.48 12.67
N VAL A 23 -6.40 -10.71 13.97
CA VAL A 23 -7.57 -10.86 14.87
C VAL A 23 -8.40 -9.57 14.95
N CYS A 24 -7.74 -8.42 15.08
CA CYS A 24 -8.44 -7.13 15.11
C CYS A 24 -9.21 -6.88 13.81
N SER A 25 -8.61 -7.21 12.66
CA SER A 25 -9.28 -7.04 11.37
C SER A 25 -10.47 -7.97 11.21
N PHE A 26 -10.37 -9.23 11.65
CA PHE A 26 -11.49 -10.16 11.69
C PHE A 26 -12.69 -9.60 12.45
N ALA A 27 -12.46 -9.13 13.69
CA ALA A 27 -13.50 -8.55 14.54
C ALA A 27 -14.10 -7.26 13.92
N LEU A 28 -13.29 -6.43 13.27
CA LEU A 28 -13.73 -5.18 12.66
C LEU A 28 -14.51 -5.39 11.35
N ILE A 29 -14.11 -6.35 10.52
CA ILE A 29 -14.83 -6.69 9.27
C ILE A 29 -16.17 -7.34 9.61
N GLY A 30 -16.18 -8.25 10.59
CA GLY A 30 -17.37 -8.92 11.09
C GLY A 30 -18.15 -8.10 12.12
N HIS A 31 -18.13 -6.77 12.08
CA HIS A 31 -18.81 -5.91 13.05
C HIS A 31 -20.32 -6.21 13.17
N TRP A 32 -20.97 -6.48 12.05
CA TRP A 32 -22.36 -6.91 11.96
C TRP A 32 -22.43 -8.42 11.75
N TRP A 33 -21.92 -9.15 12.74
CA TRP A 33 -21.74 -10.62 12.66
C TRP A 33 -23.06 -11.39 12.60
N GLU A 34 -24.18 -10.78 12.98
CA GLU A 34 -25.53 -11.35 12.85
C GLU A 34 -25.93 -11.56 11.40
N GLU A 35 -25.39 -10.77 10.49
CA GLU A 35 -25.61 -10.90 9.05
C GLU A 35 -24.61 -11.89 8.46
N LYS A 36 -25.11 -13.03 7.98
CA LYS A 36 -24.28 -14.11 7.42
C LYS A 36 -23.27 -13.64 6.36
N PRO A 37 -23.60 -12.75 5.39
CA PRO A 37 -22.62 -12.28 4.40
C PRO A 37 -21.43 -11.56 5.03
N ASN A 38 -21.64 -10.80 6.11
CA ASN A 38 -20.58 -10.06 6.79
C ASN A 38 -19.68 -11.01 7.62
N SER A 39 -20.29 -11.99 8.26
CA SER A 39 -19.58 -13.05 8.98
C SER A 39 -18.72 -13.90 8.03
N ASP A 40 -19.29 -14.30 6.87
CA ASP A 40 -18.57 -15.06 5.83
C ASP A 40 -17.40 -14.24 5.26
N ALA A 41 -17.57 -12.92 5.04
CA ALA A 41 -16.51 -12.03 4.59
C ALA A 41 -15.37 -11.91 5.59
N ALA A 42 -15.71 -11.77 6.89
CA ALA A 42 -14.72 -11.74 7.97
C ALA A 42 -13.94 -13.06 8.05
N LEU A 43 -14.63 -14.20 7.98
CA LEU A 43 -14.01 -15.52 8.00
C LEU A 43 -13.10 -15.73 6.79
N LYS A 44 -13.55 -15.35 5.59
CA LYS A 44 -12.71 -15.40 4.37
C LYS A 44 -11.46 -14.56 4.53
N ALA A 45 -11.58 -13.32 5.01
CA ALA A 45 -10.43 -12.46 5.24
C ALA A 45 -9.45 -13.08 6.24
N PHE A 46 -9.95 -13.62 7.36
CA PHE A 46 -9.12 -14.23 8.38
C PHE A 46 -8.39 -15.49 7.86
N LEU A 47 -9.11 -16.41 7.24
CA LEU A 47 -8.53 -17.66 6.75
C LEU A 47 -7.51 -17.43 5.63
N THR A 48 -7.81 -16.54 4.67
CA THR A 48 -6.88 -16.23 3.59
C THR A 48 -5.58 -15.61 4.14
N ASN A 49 -5.68 -14.72 5.13
CA ASN A 49 -4.50 -14.16 5.77
C ASN A 49 -3.74 -15.23 6.56
N ARG A 50 -4.42 -16.14 7.25
CA ARG A 50 -3.80 -17.23 8.01
C ARG A 50 -2.95 -18.15 7.13
N VAL A 51 -3.36 -18.41 5.89
CA VAL A 51 -2.52 -19.17 4.93
C VAL A 51 -1.17 -18.49 4.72
N GLY A 52 -1.14 -17.16 4.53
CA GLY A 52 0.12 -16.44 4.43
C GLY A 52 0.92 -16.38 5.73
N ASP A 53 0.23 -16.29 6.88
CA ASP A 53 0.84 -16.21 8.20
C ASP A 53 1.65 -17.48 8.54
N MET A 54 1.26 -18.64 7.98
CA MET A 54 2.10 -19.85 8.05
C MET A 54 3.47 -19.65 7.40
N GLY A 55 3.50 -18.92 6.28
CA GLY A 55 4.77 -18.51 5.66
C GLY A 55 5.60 -17.61 6.56
N LEU A 56 4.98 -16.65 7.25
CA LEU A 56 5.69 -15.80 8.23
C LEU A 56 6.34 -16.64 9.33
N LEU A 57 5.60 -17.58 9.92
CA LEU A 57 6.09 -18.44 10.98
C LEU A 57 7.30 -19.27 10.51
N VAL A 58 7.20 -19.89 9.34
CA VAL A 58 8.30 -20.68 8.76
C VAL A 58 9.50 -19.79 8.44
N GLY A 59 9.28 -18.65 7.79
CA GLY A 59 10.36 -17.70 7.43
C GLY A 59 11.12 -17.18 8.65
N VAL A 60 10.42 -16.78 9.70
CA VAL A 60 11.03 -16.35 10.97
C VAL A 60 11.83 -17.49 11.62
N THR A 61 11.29 -18.71 11.61
CA THR A 61 11.98 -19.89 12.18
C THR A 61 13.25 -20.20 11.40
N VAL A 62 13.21 -20.19 10.08
CA VAL A 62 14.38 -20.40 9.21
C VAL A 62 15.46 -19.36 9.50
N LEU A 63 15.09 -18.09 9.57
CA LEU A 63 16.04 -16.99 9.87
C LEU A 63 16.63 -17.11 11.27
N PHE A 64 15.84 -17.51 12.27
CA PHE A 64 16.31 -17.71 13.63
C PHE A 64 17.45 -18.74 13.70
N PHE A 65 17.23 -19.93 13.15
CA PHE A 65 18.26 -20.98 13.14
C PHE A 65 19.44 -20.64 12.23
N ALA A 66 19.19 -19.98 11.10
CA ALA A 66 20.27 -19.54 10.22
C ALA A 66 21.18 -18.51 10.89
N ALA A 67 20.62 -17.56 11.64
CA ALA A 67 21.40 -16.61 12.43
C ALA A 67 22.22 -17.33 13.51
N GLY A 68 21.66 -18.35 14.18
CA GLY A 68 22.40 -19.17 15.14
C GLY A 68 23.57 -19.90 14.51
N SER A 69 23.43 -20.40 13.29
CA SER A 69 24.54 -21.09 12.59
C SER A 69 25.67 -20.12 12.21
N ALA A 70 25.36 -18.83 12.00
CA ALA A 70 26.34 -17.80 11.65
C ALA A 70 27.00 -17.15 12.89
N LEU A 71 26.42 -17.31 14.08
CA LEU A 71 26.86 -16.69 15.34
C LEU A 71 27.35 -17.80 16.30
N PRO A 72 28.67 -18.00 16.50
CA PRO A 72 29.22 -19.18 17.14
C PRO A 72 28.81 -19.40 18.61
N ASP A 73 28.34 -18.35 19.29
CA ASP A 73 27.99 -18.42 20.72
C ASP A 73 26.48 -18.37 21.00
N ARG A 74 25.63 -18.47 19.96
CA ARG A 74 24.19 -18.33 20.10
C ARG A 74 23.43 -19.43 19.36
N PHE A 75 22.36 -19.92 19.97
CA PHE A 75 21.44 -20.89 19.35
C PHE A 75 20.63 -20.30 18.21
N GLY A 76 20.37 -18.97 18.24
CA GLY A 76 19.61 -18.22 17.22
C GLY A 76 19.50 -16.75 17.56
N SER A 77 18.94 -15.99 16.62
CA SER A 77 18.59 -14.58 16.86
C SER A 77 17.28 -14.21 16.22
N PHE A 78 16.44 -13.49 16.98
CA PHE A 78 15.23 -12.86 16.48
C PHE A 78 15.46 -11.39 16.10
N SER A 79 16.64 -10.83 16.30
CA SER A 79 16.93 -9.44 15.99
C SER A 79 16.83 -9.16 14.49
N ILE A 80 15.99 -8.20 14.11
CA ILE A 80 15.83 -7.78 12.71
C ILE A 80 17.14 -7.16 12.22
N ALA A 81 17.79 -6.35 13.05
CA ALA A 81 19.03 -5.69 12.71
C ALA A 81 20.16 -6.70 12.44
N GLU A 82 20.36 -7.68 13.34
CA GLU A 82 21.36 -8.74 13.15
C GLU A 82 21.05 -9.58 11.91
N THR A 83 19.79 -9.95 11.70
CA THR A 83 19.39 -10.75 10.52
C THR A 83 19.68 -10.03 9.21
N ASN A 84 19.38 -8.73 9.12
CA ASN A 84 19.71 -7.92 7.94
C ASN A 84 21.24 -7.81 7.76
N ALA A 85 21.99 -7.57 8.85
CA ALA A 85 23.46 -7.48 8.79
C ALA A 85 24.09 -8.80 8.32
N LEU A 86 23.61 -9.94 8.82
CA LEU A 86 24.08 -11.27 8.40
C LEU A 86 23.72 -11.57 6.94
N ALA A 87 22.54 -11.15 6.47
CA ALA A 87 22.17 -11.28 5.07
C ALA A 87 23.10 -10.45 4.16
N ASN A 88 23.31 -9.18 4.50
CA ASN A 88 24.12 -8.25 3.71
C ASN A 88 25.62 -8.60 3.71
N SER A 89 26.13 -9.20 4.78
CA SER A 89 27.54 -9.65 4.86
C SER A 89 27.83 -10.95 4.12
N GLY A 90 26.79 -11.63 3.58
CA GLY A 90 26.95 -12.95 2.96
C GLY A 90 27.19 -14.08 3.95
N ALA A 91 26.99 -13.85 5.25
CA ALA A 91 27.16 -14.89 6.29
C ALA A 91 26.04 -15.95 6.22
N LEU A 92 24.88 -15.60 5.65
CA LEU A 92 23.79 -16.54 5.39
C LEU A 92 23.87 -17.09 3.98
N SER A 93 23.62 -18.40 3.82
CA SER A 93 23.61 -19.01 2.48
C SER A 93 22.48 -18.43 1.61
N HIS A 94 22.74 -18.23 0.33
CA HIS A 94 21.75 -17.72 -0.62
C HIS A 94 20.48 -18.59 -0.64
N THR A 95 20.61 -19.92 -0.58
CA THR A 95 19.45 -20.83 -0.52
C THR A 95 18.59 -20.57 0.71
N THR A 96 19.19 -20.35 1.87
CA THR A 96 18.46 -19.99 3.10
C THR A 96 17.72 -18.68 2.95
N LEU A 97 18.36 -17.67 2.37
CA LEU A 97 17.74 -16.37 2.12
C LEU A 97 16.57 -16.45 1.13
N VAL A 98 16.70 -17.23 0.04
CA VAL A 98 15.62 -17.46 -0.93
C VAL A 98 14.42 -18.13 -0.25
N VAL A 99 14.65 -19.18 0.56
CA VAL A 99 13.57 -19.87 1.28
C VAL A 99 12.90 -18.95 2.27
N ALA A 100 13.66 -18.24 3.08
CA ALA A 100 13.12 -17.31 4.08
C ALA A 100 12.34 -16.15 3.40
N ALA A 101 12.92 -15.49 2.39
CA ALA A 101 12.28 -14.41 1.65
C ALA A 101 11.00 -14.88 0.96
N SER A 102 10.99 -16.09 0.39
CA SER A 102 9.77 -16.65 -0.25
C SER A 102 8.67 -16.94 0.77
N CYS A 103 9.01 -17.47 1.93
CA CYS A 103 8.07 -17.70 3.03
C CYS A 103 7.49 -16.39 3.58
N LEU A 104 8.33 -15.38 3.81
CA LEU A 104 7.92 -14.05 4.23
C LEU A 104 7.05 -13.36 3.14
N MET A 105 7.40 -13.56 1.86
CA MET A 105 6.61 -13.04 0.74
C MET A 105 5.19 -13.60 0.69
N ALA A 106 4.98 -14.86 1.08
CA ALA A 106 3.63 -15.43 1.19
C ALA A 106 2.77 -14.66 2.22
N ALA A 107 3.35 -14.26 3.35
CA ALA A 107 2.67 -13.42 4.33
C ALA A 107 2.38 -12.00 3.80
N VAL A 108 3.30 -11.43 3.04
CA VAL A 108 3.08 -10.16 2.35
C VAL A 108 1.93 -10.27 1.36
N MET A 109 1.91 -11.34 0.55
CA MET A 109 0.88 -11.55 -0.46
C MET A 109 -0.51 -11.64 0.17
N SER A 110 -0.66 -12.27 1.31
CA SER A 110 -1.94 -12.39 2.00
C SER A 110 -2.37 -11.07 2.63
N LYS A 111 -1.57 -10.46 3.53
CA LYS A 111 -1.93 -9.22 4.23
C LYS A 111 -2.07 -8.02 3.30
N SER A 112 -1.15 -7.87 2.34
CA SER A 112 -1.17 -6.74 1.39
C SER A 112 -1.95 -7.05 0.12
N GLY A 113 -2.75 -8.12 0.10
CA GLY A 113 -3.67 -8.44 -0.99
C GLY A 113 -2.98 -8.49 -2.35
N GLN A 114 -1.78 -9.10 -2.44
CA GLN A 114 -1.11 -9.29 -3.71
C GLN A 114 -1.74 -10.41 -4.52
N PHE A 115 -1.51 -10.41 -5.82
CA PHE A 115 -2.07 -11.39 -6.74
C PHE A 115 -1.93 -12.82 -6.20
N PHE A 116 -2.94 -13.61 -6.40
CA PHE A 116 -3.39 -14.87 -5.84
C PHE A 116 -4.09 -14.77 -4.48
N LEU A 117 -3.63 -13.96 -3.51
CA LEU A 117 -4.23 -13.88 -2.17
C LEU A 117 -5.00 -12.58 -1.92
N HIS A 118 -5.43 -11.89 -2.99
CA HIS A 118 -6.11 -10.58 -2.90
C HIS A 118 -7.63 -10.64 -2.72
N THR A 119 -8.26 -11.80 -2.95
CA THR A 119 -9.73 -11.92 -3.12
C THR A 119 -10.54 -11.62 -1.86
N TRP A 120 -9.92 -11.63 -0.69
CA TRP A 120 -10.57 -11.29 0.58
C TRP A 120 -10.77 -9.77 0.75
N LEU A 121 -9.91 -8.97 0.12
CA LEU A 121 -9.80 -7.53 0.38
C LEU A 121 -11.05 -6.75 -0.12
N PRO A 122 -11.63 -7.03 -1.30
CA PRO A 122 -12.89 -6.41 -1.71
C PRO A 122 -14.11 -6.89 -0.90
N ASP A 123 -14.08 -8.10 -0.35
CA ASP A 123 -15.16 -8.62 0.49
C ASP A 123 -15.10 -8.04 1.91
N ALA A 124 -13.92 -7.64 2.37
CA ALA A 124 -13.74 -6.90 3.61
C ALA A 124 -14.49 -5.55 3.66
N MET A 125 -15.05 -5.09 2.53
CA MET A 125 -15.93 -3.92 2.46
C MET A 125 -17.26 -4.11 3.18
N ALA A 126 -17.59 -5.31 3.63
CA ALA A 126 -18.74 -5.64 4.49
C ALA A 126 -18.70 -4.87 5.82
N GLY A 127 -17.53 -4.55 6.36
CA GLY A 127 -17.38 -3.77 7.57
C GLY A 127 -17.77 -2.28 7.43
N PRO A 128 -17.95 -1.58 8.57
CA PRO A 128 -18.25 -0.14 8.58
C PRO A 128 -17.21 0.68 7.82
N THR A 129 -17.63 1.77 7.15
CA THR A 129 -16.72 2.55 6.29
C THR A 129 -15.52 3.16 7.04
N PRO A 130 -15.61 3.65 8.29
CA PRO A 130 -14.43 4.08 9.04
C PRO A 130 -13.42 2.95 9.27
N VAL A 131 -13.90 1.72 9.45
CA VAL A 131 -13.05 0.52 9.55
C VAL A 131 -12.36 0.24 8.21
N SER A 132 -13.10 0.32 7.11
CA SER A 132 -12.52 0.18 5.76
C SER A 132 -11.44 1.24 5.51
N ALA A 133 -11.67 2.50 5.91
CA ALA A 133 -10.67 3.57 5.82
C ALA A 133 -9.41 3.22 6.62
N LEU A 134 -9.55 2.74 7.86
CA LEU A 134 -8.43 2.37 8.73
C LEU A 134 -7.63 1.20 8.15
N ILE A 135 -8.31 0.10 7.77
CA ILE A 135 -7.69 -1.13 7.27
C ILE A 135 -6.90 -0.87 5.98
N HIS A 136 -7.50 -0.12 5.03
CA HIS A 136 -6.99 0.04 3.67
C HIS A 136 -6.06 1.22 3.47
N ALA A 137 -6.07 2.23 4.35
CA ALA A 137 -5.21 3.40 4.20
C ALA A 137 -3.84 3.23 4.87
N ALA A 138 -3.83 2.83 6.16
CA ALA A 138 -2.64 3.00 6.99
C ALA A 138 -2.33 1.83 7.95
N THR A 139 -3.12 0.74 7.96
CA THR A 139 -2.89 -0.31 8.97
C THR A 139 -2.67 -1.69 8.34
N MET A 140 -3.66 -2.54 8.27
CA MET A 140 -3.49 -3.96 7.97
C MET A 140 -2.78 -4.22 6.64
N VAL A 141 -3.27 -3.59 5.57
CA VAL A 141 -2.78 -3.90 4.21
C VAL A 141 -1.39 -3.35 3.92
N VAL A 142 -0.94 -2.34 4.66
CA VAL A 142 0.41 -1.79 4.53
C VAL A 142 1.44 -2.54 5.38
N ALA A 143 1.00 -3.42 6.29
CA ALA A 143 1.88 -4.21 7.15
C ALA A 143 2.87 -5.07 6.35
N GLY A 144 2.43 -5.65 5.22
CA GLY A 144 3.32 -6.43 4.35
C GLY A 144 4.39 -5.59 3.68
N VAL A 145 4.03 -4.42 3.15
CA VAL A 145 5.00 -3.46 2.58
C VAL A 145 5.99 -3.00 3.64
N PHE A 146 5.50 -2.69 4.85
CA PHE A 146 6.35 -2.33 5.98
C PHE A 146 7.32 -3.45 6.37
N MET A 147 6.85 -4.71 6.41
CA MET A 147 7.70 -5.87 6.73
C MET A 147 8.82 -6.03 5.69
N ILE A 148 8.52 -5.92 4.39
CA ILE A 148 9.56 -5.95 3.35
C ILE A 148 10.57 -4.82 3.61
N ALA A 149 10.09 -3.58 3.81
CA ALA A 149 10.97 -2.44 4.04
C ALA A 149 11.83 -2.61 5.30
N ARG A 150 11.30 -3.22 6.36
CA ARG A 150 11.98 -3.45 7.63
C ARG A 150 13.00 -4.58 7.59
N MET A 151 12.74 -5.63 6.80
CA MET A 151 13.61 -6.80 6.62
C MET A 151 14.25 -6.81 5.22
N TYR A 152 14.53 -5.61 4.70
CA TYR A 152 14.91 -5.45 3.30
C TYR A 152 16.18 -6.21 2.91
N GLY A 153 17.19 -6.32 3.81
CA GLY A 153 18.40 -7.09 3.54
C GLY A 153 18.13 -8.56 3.18
N VAL A 154 17.19 -9.20 3.87
CA VAL A 154 16.76 -10.57 3.57
C VAL A 154 16.11 -10.69 2.20
N PHE A 155 15.24 -9.76 1.85
CA PHE A 155 14.56 -9.75 0.53
C PHE A 155 15.52 -9.37 -0.59
N PHE A 156 16.40 -8.39 -0.35
CA PHE A 156 17.36 -7.88 -1.33
C PHE A 156 18.31 -8.98 -1.80
N GLU A 157 18.97 -9.64 -0.85
CA GLU A 157 19.91 -10.73 -1.14
C GLU A 157 19.17 -12.01 -1.58
N GLY A 158 18.03 -12.34 -0.96
CA GLY A 158 17.25 -13.53 -1.29
C GLY A 158 16.70 -13.52 -2.72
N PHE A 159 16.19 -12.38 -3.17
CA PHE A 159 15.64 -12.24 -4.52
C PHE A 159 16.59 -11.58 -5.52
N GLN A 160 17.84 -11.28 -5.11
CA GLN A 160 18.84 -10.62 -5.96
C GLN A 160 18.30 -9.34 -6.61
N ILE A 161 17.75 -8.45 -5.77
CA ILE A 161 17.17 -7.18 -6.25
C ILE A 161 18.29 -6.33 -6.86
N GLY A 162 18.01 -5.67 -7.98
CA GLY A 162 19.02 -4.93 -8.75
C GLY A 162 19.83 -5.78 -9.73
N GLY A 163 19.60 -7.11 -9.75
CA GLY A 163 20.19 -8.00 -10.76
C GLY A 163 19.70 -7.79 -12.17
N SER A 164 20.28 -8.51 -13.13
CA SER A 164 19.95 -8.40 -14.56
C SER A 164 18.59 -9.02 -14.96
N SER A 165 17.94 -9.76 -14.05
CA SER A 165 16.68 -10.45 -14.30
C SER A 165 15.55 -9.91 -13.42
N ILE A 166 14.30 -10.06 -13.88
CA ILE A 166 13.12 -9.73 -13.07
C ILE A 166 13.02 -10.71 -11.90
N ASN A 167 13.03 -10.18 -10.69
CA ASN A 167 12.85 -11.00 -9.50
C ASN A 167 11.36 -11.23 -9.18
N LEU A 168 11.10 -12.22 -8.29
CA LEU A 168 9.75 -12.63 -7.90
C LEU A 168 8.93 -11.48 -7.32
N MET A 169 9.53 -10.63 -6.50
CA MET A 169 8.84 -9.52 -5.83
C MET A 169 8.41 -8.44 -6.83
N ALA A 170 9.29 -8.04 -7.76
CA ALA A 170 8.96 -7.09 -8.82
C ALA A 170 7.86 -7.63 -9.72
N PHE A 171 7.91 -8.92 -10.07
CA PHE A 171 6.90 -9.57 -10.89
C PHE A 171 5.51 -9.60 -10.22
N ILE A 172 5.44 -10.06 -8.96
CA ILE A 172 4.18 -10.10 -8.19
C ILE A 172 3.61 -8.70 -8.02
N GLY A 173 4.44 -7.71 -7.65
CA GLY A 173 4.02 -6.32 -7.50
C GLY A 173 3.48 -5.74 -8.79
N GLY A 174 4.19 -5.90 -9.90
CA GLY A 174 3.78 -5.44 -11.22
C GLY A 174 2.46 -6.06 -11.68
N LEU A 175 2.32 -7.39 -11.55
CA LEU A 175 1.09 -8.10 -11.89
C LEU A 175 -0.10 -7.64 -11.04
N THR A 176 0.11 -7.51 -9.71
CA THR A 176 -0.91 -7.01 -8.78
C THR A 176 -1.38 -5.62 -9.14
N THR A 177 -0.44 -4.76 -9.53
CA THR A 177 -0.70 -3.36 -9.89
C THR A 177 -1.70 -3.26 -11.04
N ILE A 178 -1.48 -4.02 -12.12
CA ILE A 178 -2.37 -4.04 -13.30
C ILE A 178 -3.70 -4.71 -12.98
N VAL A 179 -3.68 -5.92 -12.41
CA VAL A 179 -4.90 -6.67 -12.11
C VAL A 179 -5.81 -5.87 -11.19
N GLY A 180 -5.25 -5.24 -10.14
CA GLY A 180 -6.02 -4.37 -9.25
C GLY A 180 -6.67 -3.20 -9.98
N ALA A 181 -5.96 -2.54 -10.90
CA ALA A 181 -6.51 -1.42 -11.66
C ALA A 181 -7.62 -1.84 -12.65
N LEU A 182 -7.43 -2.96 -13.35
CA LEU A 182 -8.46 -3.49 -14.26
C LEU A 182 -9.73 -3.90 -13.51
N LEU A 183 -9.58 -4.55 -12.35
CA LEU A 183 -10.73 -4.93 -11.52
C LEU A 183 -11.43 -3.73 -10.91
N ALA A 184 -10.70 -2.67 -10.53
CA ALA A 184 -11.29 -1.41 -10.07
C ALA A 184 -12.17 -0.75 -11.14
N PHE A 185 -11.74 -0.83 -12.42
CA PHE A 185 -12.45 -0.20 -13.53
C PHE A 185 -13.86 -0.77 -13.75
N VAL A 186 -14.07 -2.06 -13.50
CA VAL A 186 -15.35 -2.74 -13.77
C VAL A 186 -16.32 -2.71 -12.60
N GLN A 187 -15.89 -2.30 -11.40
CA GLN A 187 -16.74 -2.29 -10.21
C GLN A 187 -17.85 -1.23 -10.31
N ARG A 188 -19.01 -1.56 -9.70
CA ARG A 188 -20.15 -0.63 -9.52
C ARG A 188 -20.20 -0.04 -8.12
N ASP A 189 -19.75 -0.79 -7.13
CA ASP A 189 -19.69 -0.39 -5.73
C ASP A 189 -18.49 0.54 -5.48
N ILE A 190 -18.75 1.73 -4.95
CA ILE A 190 -17.73 2.76 -4.69
C ILE A 190 -16.64 2.27 -3.72
N LYS A 191 -17.02 1.50 -2.67
CA LYS A 191 -16.03 0.92 -1.74
C LYS A 191 -15.18 -0.14 -2.42
N LYS A 192 -15.77 -0.98 -3.29
CA LYS A 192 -15.03 -2.02 -4.04
C LYS A 192 -14.07 -1.40 -5.07
N VAL A 193 -14.44 -0.29 -5.73
CA VAL A 193 -13.50 0.50 -6.56
C VAL A 193 -12.29 0.91 -5.75
N LEU A 194 -12.51 1.49 -4.55
CA LEU A 194 -11.44 1.92 -3.66
C LEU A 194 -10.61 0.76 -3.12
N ALA A 195 -11.23 -0.40 -2.86
CA ALA A 195 -10.54 -1.60 -2.41
C ALA A 195 -9.57 -2.14 -3.49
N TYR A 196 -10.05 -2.33 -4.72
CA TYR A 196 -9.21 -2.75 -5.84
C TYR A 196 -8.14 -1.71 -6.19
N SER A 197 -8.46 -0.43 -6.07
CA SER A 197 -7.46 0.62 -6.21
C SER A 197 -6.40 0.57 -5.10
N THR A 198 -6.73 0.08 -3.89
CA THR A 198 -5.75 -0.16 -2.83
C THR A 198 -4.84 -1.33 -3.19
N ILE A 199 -5.38 -2.45 -3.68
CA ILE A 199 -4.60 -3.58 -4.20
C ILE A 199 -3.59 -3.09 -5.25
N SER A 200 -4.04 -2.28 -6.20
CA SER A 200 -3.19 -1.71 -7.24
C SER A 200 -2.05 -0.84 -6.66
N GLN A 201 -2.34 0.03 -5.68
CA GLN A 201 -1.30 0.88 -5.08
C GLN A 201 -0.32 0.08 -4.22
N LEU A 202 -0.78 -0.94 -3.50
CA LEU A 202 0.10 -1.85 -2.77
C LEU A 202 1.00 -2.64 -3.73
N GLY A 203 0.47 -3.02 -4.90
CA GLY A 203 1.27 -3.58 -5.99
C GLY A 203 2.40 -2.65 -6.43
N TYR A 204 2.12 -1.34 -6.58
CA TYR A 204 3.16 -0.34 -6.86
C TYR A 204 4.27 -0.30 -5.79
N MET A 205 3.89 -0.37 -4.51
CA MET A 205 4.87 -0.34 -3.42
C MET A 205 5.74 -1.60 -3.42
N VAL A 206 5.13 -2.78 -3.62
CA VAL A 206 5.86 -4.05 -3.72
C VAL A 206 6.75 -4.08 -4.97
N LEU A 207 6.27 -3.56 -6.10
CA LEU A 207 7.07 -3.37 -7.32
C LEU A 207 8.28 -2.47 -7.05
N ALA A 208 8.08 -1.32 -6.40
CA ALA A 208 9.16 -0.38 -6.08
C ALA A 208 10.24 -1.05 -5.20
N LEU A 209 9.82 -1.78 -4.16
CA LEU A 209 10.76 -2.56 -3.33
C LEU A 209 11.49 -3.63 -4.15
N GLY A 210 10.80 -4.29 -5.09
CA GLY A 210 11.36 -5.30 -5.97
C GLY A 210 12.36 -4.79 -7.01
N VAL A 211 12.33 -3.50 -7.32
CA VAL A 211 13.31 -2.88 -8.24
C VAL A 211 14.42 -2.10 -7.51
N GLY A 212 14.43 -2.10 -6.20
CA GLY A 212 15.45 -1.39 -5.41
C GLY A 212 15.05 0.04 -4.98
N ALA A 213 13.88 0.54 -5.39
CA ALA A 213 13.40 1.87 -5.06
C ALA A 213 12.74 1.91 -3.66
N TRP A 214 13.51 1.63 -2.61
CA TRP A 214 13.02 1.51 -1.25
C TRP A 214 12.40 2.81 -0.72
N THR A 215 13.10 3.93 -0.87
CA THR A 215 12.63 5.25 -0.42
C THR A 215 11.32 5.64 -1.10
N ALA A 216 11.23 5.42 -2.42
CA ALA A 216 10.01 5.67 -3.19
C ALA A 216 8.82 4.84 -2.69
N ALA A 217 9.03 3.57 -2.35
CA ALA A 217 8.00 2.69 -1.82
C ALA A 217 7.47 3.18 -0.46
N VAL A 218 8.37 3.54 0.46
CA VAL A 218 8.03 4.04 1.80
C VAL A 218 7.40 5.44 1.72
N PHE A 219 7.87 6.28 0.82
CA PHE A 219 7.27 7.59 0.58
C PHE A 219 5.87 7.46 -0.04
N HIS A 220 5.67 6.51 -0.96
CA HIS A 220 4.33 6.26 -1.50
C HIS A 220 3.39 5.70 -0.43
N LEU A 221 3.87 4.85 0.48
CA LEU A 221 3.10 4.37 1.63
C LEU A 221 2.64 5.54 2.52
N PHE A 222 3.54 6.50 2.79
CA PHE A 222 3.24 7.70 3.57
C PHE A 222 2.15 8.57 2.91
N THR A 223 2.30 8.89 1.64
CA THR A 223 1.31 9.71 0.91
C THR A 223 -0.01 8.96 0.71
N HIS A 224 0.04 7.65 0.47
CA HIS A 224 -1.10 6.76 0.31
C HIS A 224 -2.04 6.80 1.52
N ALA A 225 -1.52 6.83 2.73
CA ALA A 225 -2.31 6.86 3.95
C ALA A 225 -3.31 8.03 3.95
N PHE A 226 -2.90 9.22 3.50
CA PHE A 226 -3.74 10.41 3.52
C PHE A 226 -4.82 10.40 2.44
N PHE A 227 -4.45 10.21 1.18
CA PHE A 227 -5.46 10.27 0.11
C PHE A 227 -6.40 9.06 0.14
N LYS A 228 -5.97 7.89 0.61
CA LYS A 228 -6.86 6.73 0.75
C LYS A 228 -7.84 6.89 1.90
N ALA A 229 -7.39 7.34 3.06
CA ALA A 229 -8.29 7.63 4.17
C ALA A 229 -9.34 8.68 3.77
N CYS A 230 -8.92 9.75 3.07
CA CYS A 230 -9.83 10.77 2.54
C CYS A 230 -10.89 10.17 1.60
N LEU A 231 -10.49 9.34 0.64
CA LEU A 231 -11.39 8.71 -0.31
C LEU A 231 -12.38 7.73 0.36
N PHE A 232 -11.91 6.89 1.26
CA PHE A 232 -12.78 5.95 1.97
C PHE A 232 -13.76 6.66 2.90
N LEU A 233 -13.32 7.63 3.69
CA LEU A 233 -14.24 8.43 4.51
C LEU A 233 -15.23 9.22 3.65
N GLY A 234 -14.78 9.76 2.52
CA GLY A 234 -15.65 10.41 1.55
C GLY A 234 -16.69 9.46 0.95
N SER A 235 -16.32 8.22 0.63
CA SER A 235 -17.27 7.20 0.19
C SER A 235 -18.29 6.86 1.28
N GLY A 236 -17.86 6.88 2.56
CA GLY A 236 -18.74 6.72 3.71
C GLY A 236 -19.74 7.85 3.87
N SER A 237 -19.29 9.09 3.67
CA SER A 237 -20.17 10.26 3.65
C SER A 237 -21.25 10.15 2.56
N VAL A 238 -20.84 9.75 1.34
CA VAL A 238 -21.77 9.53 0.22
C VAL A 238 -22.77 8.42 0.54
N SER A 239 -22.28 7.25 1.01
CA SER A 239 -23.17 6.13 1.29
C SER A 239 -24.16 6.39 2.43
N HIS A 240 -23.77 7.21 3.41
CA HIS A 240 -24.65 7.64 4.49
C HIS A 240 -25.80 8.52 3.97
N ALA A 241 -25.53 9.37 2.97
CA ALA A 241 -26.55 10.25 2.38
C ALA A 241 -27.48 9.52 1.40
N VAL A 242 -26.98 8.48 0.72
CA VAL A 242 -27.70 7.77 -0.35
C VAL A 242 -28.27 6.43 0.11
N HIS A 243 -27.78 5.90 1.27
CA HIS A 243 -28.09 4.56 1.80
C HIS A 243 -27.76 3.41 0.83
N SER A 244 -26.80 3.62 -0.07
CA SER A 244 -26.33 2.62 -1.04
C SER A 244 -24.86 2.83 -1.37
N PHE A 245 -24.22 1.78 -1.91
CA PHE A 245 -22.86 1.83 -2.43
C PHE A 245 -22.80 1.71 -3.96
N ASP A 246 -23.91 1.42 -4.64
CA ASP A 246 -23.95 1.29 -6.11
C ASP A 246 -23.95 2.67 -6.79
N MET A 247 -22.82 2.98 -7.46
CA MET A 247 -22.67 4.24 -8.16
C MET A 247 -23.57 4.37 -9.38
N LYS A 248 -23.97 3.24 -10.00
CA LYS A 248 -24.70 3.26 -11.27
C LYS A 248 -26.20 3.41 -11.06
N SER A 249 -26.77 2.71 -10.08
CA SER A 249 -28.22 2.70 -9.82
C SER A 249 -28.66 3.85 -8.91
N ASP A 250 -27.87 4.22 -7.89
CA ASP A 250 -28.37 4.99 -6.76
C ASP A 250 -27.66 6.33 -6.54
N MET A 251 -26.56 6.59 -7.26
CA MET A 251 -25.80 7.84 -7.14
C MET A 251 -25.98 8.74 -8.38
N GLY A 252 -25.36 9.90 -8.35
CA GLY A 252 -25.35 10.91 -9.41
C GLY A 252 -25.72 12.29 -8.88
N GLY A 253 -25.21 13.35 -9.52
CA GLY A 253 -25.58 14.73 -9.20
C GLY A 253 -25.24 15.23 -7.79
N LEU A 254 -24.55 14.46 -6.96
CA LEU A 254 -24.32 14.76 -5.54
C LEU A 254 -23.43 16.00 -5.29
N ARG A 255 -22.79 16.52 -6.33
CA ARG A 255 -21.89 17.69 -6.22
C ARG A 255 -22.54 18.93 -5.58
N LYS A 256 -23.81 19.15 -5.85
CA LYS A 256 -24.55 20.32 -5.33
C LYS A 256 -24.97 20.13 -3.88
N ASN A 257 -25.38 18.92 -3.53
CA ASN A 257 -25.93 18.59 -2.21
C ASN A 257 -24.84 18.27 -1.19
N MET A 258 -23.66 17.83 -1.66
CA MET A 258 -22.53 17.45 -0.82
C MET A 258 -21.24 18.17 -1.24
N PRO A 259 -21.17 19.51 -1.15
CA PRO A 259 -20.05 20.28 -1.70
C PRO A 259 -18.72 20.04 -0.98
N HIS A 260 -18.70 19.81 0.34
CA HIS A 260 -17.49 19.52 1.10
C HIS A 260 -16.97 18.12 0.80
N THR A 261 -17.83 17.12 0.82
CA THR A 261 -17.49 15.74 0.45
C THR A 261 -16.99 15.67 -1.00
N TYR A 262 -17.64 16.35 -1.94
CA TYR A 262 -17.19 16.41 -3.33
C TYR A 262 -15.77 17.00 -3.47
N ARG A 263 -15.50 18.15 -2.84
CA ARG A 263 -14.19 18.82 -2.97
C ARG A 263 -13.06 17.97 -2.39
N THR A 264 -13.25 17.41 -1.20
CA THR A 264 -12.26 16.56 -0.55
C THR A 264 -12.05 15.24 -1.30
N PHE A 265 -13.12 14.64 -1.82
CA PHE A 265 -13.03 13.44 -2.67
C PHE A 265 -12.29 13.73 -3.98
N MET A 266 -12.51 14.88 -4.61
CA MET A 266 -11.76 15.32 -5.80
C MET A 266 -10.27 15.48 -5.51
N ILE A 267 -9.89 16.11 -4.40
CA ILE A 267 -8.49 16.25 -4.00
C ILE A 267 -7.86 14.86 -3.83
N GLY A 268 -8.52 13.95 -3.09
CA GLY A 268 -8.05 12.59 -2.93
C GLY A 268 -7.95 11.82 -4.26
N THR A 269 -8.90 12.04 -5.17
CA THR A 269 -8.90 11.44 -6.52
C THR A 269 -7.71 11.90 -7.36
N VAL A 270 -7.48 13.21 -7.41
CA VAL A 270 -6.38 13.80 -8.18
C VAL A 270 -5.03 13.37 -7.59
N ALA A 271 -4.93 13.30 -6.24
CA ALA A 271 -3.75 12.78 -5.57
C ALA A 271 -3.52 11.30 -5.89
N LEU A 272 -4.56 10.46 -5.82
CA LEU A 272 -4.45 9.04 -6.18
C LEU A 272 -4.11 8.83 -7.67
N ALA A 273 -4.66 9.64 -8.57
CA ALA A 273 -4.33 9.59 -10.00
C ALA A 273 -2.86 9.96 -10.28
N GLY A 274 -2.23 10.71 -9.38
CA GLY A 274 -0.84 11.13 -9.53
C GLY A 274 -0.70 12.34 -10.45
N LEU A 275 -1.59 13.32 -10.31
CA LEU A 275 -1.52 14.57 -11.06
C LEU A 275 -0.80 15.66 -10.25
N PRO A 276 0.12 16.43 -10.89
CA PRO A 276 0.79 17.53 -10.22
C PRO A 276 -0.21 18.60 -9.71
N PRO A 277 0.06 19.26 -8.61
CA PRO A 277 1.22 19.17 -7.70
C PRO A 277 0.98 18.27 -6.46
N LEU A 278 -0.03 17.39 -6.49
CA LEU A 278 -0.49 16.64 -5.33
C LEU A 278 0.47 15.51 -4.93
N ALA A 279 0.33 15.03 -3.69
CA ALA A 279 1.27 14.11 -3.05
C ALA A 279 1.53 12.81 -3.83
N GLY A 280 0.48 12.23 -4.46
CA GLY A 280 0.62 11.01 -5.24
C GLY A 280 1.40 11.17 -6.54
N PHE A 281 1.53 12.37 -7.08
CA PHE A 281 2.40 12.65 -8.23
C PHE A 281 3.86 12.38 -7.87
N TRP A 282 4.36 13.05 -6.85
CA TRP A 282 5.76 12.95 -6.43
C TRP A 282 6.16 11.52 -6.09
N SER A 283 5.35 10.83 -5.31
CA SER A 283 5.67 9.46 -4.88
C SER A 283 5.54 8.42 -5.99
N LYS A 284 4.61 8.56 -6.94
CA LYS A 284 4.51 7.65 -8.08
C LYS A 284 5.59 7.88 -9.12
N ASP A 285 5.92 9.16 -9.39
CA ASP A 285 6.99 9.50 -10.31
C ASP A 285 8.32 8.90 -9.83
N GLU A 286 8.61 8.98 -8.54
CA GLU A 286 9.79 8.39 -7.92
C GLU A 286 9.83 6.85 -8.07
N ILE A 287 8.68 6.15 -7.94
CA ILE A 287 8.58 4.71 -8.21
C ILE A 287 8.89 4.41 -9.67
N LEU A 288 8.31 5.17 -10.60
CA LEU A 288 8.52 4.97 -12.04
C LEU A 288 9.98 5.26 -12.44
N VAL A 289 10.62 6.24 -11.82
CA VAL A 289 12.06 6.49 -11.99
C VAL A 289 12.88 5.27 -11.52
N GLY A 290 12.54 4.70 -10.36
CA GLY A 290 13.21 3.50 -9.84
C GLY A 290 13.08 2.26 -10.76
N THR A 291 12.03 2.20 -11.59
CA THR A 291 11.89 1.16 -12.63
C THR A 291 12.68 1.45 -13.92
N GLY A 292 13.48 2.50 -13.94
CA GLY A 292 14.25 2.92 -15.12
C GLY A 292 13.54 3.90 -16.03
N GLY A 293 12.48 4.55 -15.52
CA GLY A 293 11.70 5.55 -16.24
C GLY A 293 12.42 6.88 -16.40
N TRP A 294 11.97 7.62 -17.40
CA TRP A 294 12.27 9.04 -17.53
C TRP A 294 11.27 9.81 -16.66
N GLY A 295 11.61 10.03 -15.41
CA GLY A 295 10.84 10.94 -14.57
C GLY A 295 11.18 12.40 -14.92
N LEU A 296 10.34 13.33 -14.47
CA LEU A 296 10.65 14.79 -14.47
C LEU A 296 11.99 15.09 -13.78
N MET A 297 12.57 14.13 -13.13
CA MET A 297 13.67 14.18 -12.19
C MET A 297 14.96 13.52 -12.68
N GLY A 298 15.00 13.07 -13.95
CA GLY A 298 16.19 12.51 -14.55
C GLY A 298 16.51 11.11 -14.03
N GLY A 299 15.87 10.08 -14.58
CA GLY A 299 16.25 8.70 -14.30
C GLY A 299 17.57 8.36 -14.99
N THR A 300 18.49 7.81 -14.26
CA THR A 300 19.62 7.07 -14.85
C THR A 300 19.07 5.84 -15.54
N GLY A 301 19.38 5.60 -16.81
CA GLY A 301 18.84 4.50 -17.61
C GLY A 301 18.86 3.17 -16.82
N GLY A 302 17.68 2.74 -16.42
CA GLY A 302 17.52 1.60 -15.55
C GLY A 302 17.88 0.29 -16.24
N ASN A 303 17.97 -0.76 -15.46
CA ASN A 303 18.18 -2.11 -15.94
C ASN A 303 17.10 -2.47 -16.98
N GLY A 304 17.49 -2.83 -18.21
CA GLY A 304 16.55 -3.21 -19.27
C GLY A 304 15.57 -4.33 -18.88
N ALA A 305 15.90 -5.15 -17.91
CA ALA A 305 15.00 -6.15 -17.34
C ALA A 305 13.74 -5.53 -16.70
N TYR A 306 13.83 -4.29 -16.19
CA TYR A 306 12.71 -3.61 -15.54
C TYR A 306 11.86 -2.75 -16.49
N THR A 307 12.22 -2.66 -17.77
CA THR A 307 11.43 -1.90 -18.77
C THR A 307 9.97 -2.39 -18.86
N LEU A 308 9.76 -3.71 -18.73
CA LEU A 308 8.41 -4.27 -18.66
C LEU A 308 7.66 -3.75 -17.44
N MET A 309 8.32 -3.70 -16.28
CA MET A 309 7.73 -3.19 -15.03
C MET A 309 7.39 -1.71 -15.15
N LEU A 310 8.22 -0.92 -15.80
CA LEU A 310 7.92 0.47 -16.12
C LEU A 310 6.66 0.58 -17.00
N GLY A 311 6.57 -0.20 -18.08
CA GLY A 311 5.38 -0.23 -18.94
C GLY A 311 4.10 -0.59 -18.16
N MET A 312 4.20 -1.59 -17.28
CA MET A 312 3.09 -1.97 -16.38
C MET A 312 2.71 -0.83 -15.43
N GLY A 313 3.67 -0.16 -14.84
CA GLY A 313 3.47 1.00 -13.98
C GLY A 313 2.77 2.15 -14.71
N MET A 314 3.28 2.54 -15.87
CA MET A 314 2.69 3.62 -16.69
C MET A 314 1.25 3.31 -17.12
N LEU A 315 1.01 2.10 -17.62
CA LEU A 315 -0.34 1.66 -17.97
C LEU A 315 -1.29 1.74 -16.78
N THR A 316 -0.83 1.30 -15.61
CA THR A 316 -1.63 1.36 -14.37
C THR A 316 -1.89 2.80 -13.92
N ALA A 317 -0.94 3.72 -14.10
CA ALA A 317 -1.17 5.14 -13.81
C ALA A 317 -2.32 5.69 -14.66
N ALA A 318 -2.33 5.40 -15.97
CA ALA A 318 -3.42 5.75 -16.87
C ALA A 318 -4.76 5.11 -16.46
N LEU A 319 -4.76 3.82 -16.14
CA LEU A 319 -5.95 3.12 -15.65
C LEU A 319 -6.45 3.71 -14.33
N THR A 320 -5.54 4.13 -13.43
CA THR A 320 -5.91 4.78 -12.16
C THR A 320 -6.68 6.07 -12.41
N ALA A 321 -6.19 6.93 -13.29
CA ALA A 321 -6.90 8.14 -13.68
C ALA A 321 -8.28 7.83 -14.30
N ALA A 322 -8.34 6.81 -15.17
CA ALA A 322 -9.57 6.42 -15.86
C ALA A 322 -10.64 5.89 -14.89
N TYR A 323 -10.31 4.91 -14.00
CA TYR A 323 -11.33 4.37 -13.09
C TYR A 323 -11.75 5.37 -12.02
N MET A 324 -10.86 6.24 -11.57
CA MET A 324 -11.22 7.28 -10.60
C MET A 324 -12.09 8.37 -11.24
N THR A 325 -11.78 8.77 -12.47
CA THR A 325 -12.66 9.70 -13.24
C THR A 325 -14.05 9.11 -13.41
N ARG A 326 -14.14 7.82 -13.77
CA ARG A 326 -15.42 7.10 -13.85
C ARG A 326 -16.15 7.08 -12.50
N CYS A 327 -15.45 6.80 -11.41
CA CYS A 327 -16.02 6.80 -10.06
C CYS A 327 -16.60 8.19 -9.69
N VAL A 328 -15.83 9.25 -9.88
CA VAL A 328 -16.28 10.63 -9.61
C VAL A 328 -17.46 11.02 -10.50
N TYR A 329 -17.39 10.68 -11.79
CA TYR A 329 -18.47 11.02 -12.73
C TYR A 329 -19.78 10.36 -12.34
N LEU A 330 -19.77 9.07 -12.04
CA LEU A 330 -20.98 8.32 -11.66
C LEU A 330 -21.56 8.75 -10.31
N THR A 331 -20.73 9.24 -9.39
CA THR A 331 -21.15 9.63 -8.04
C THR A 331 -21.63 11.07 -7.99
N PHE A 332 -20.88 12.01 -8.56
CA PHE A 332 -21.09 13.46 -8.33
C PHE A 332 -21.70 14.22 -9.50
N PHE A 333 -21.71 13.64 -10.71
CA PHE A 333 -22.21 14.30 -11.91
C PHE A 333 -23.45 13.61 -12.47
N GLY A 334 -24.13 14.28 -13.39
CA GLY A 334 -25.37 13.82 -13.98
C GLY A 334 -26.58 14.09 -13.08
N GLU A 335 -27.64 13.31 -13.25
CA GLU A 335 -28.87 13.39 -12.45
C GLU A 335 -28.79 12.42 -11.27
N PHE A 336 -29.41 12.78 -10.16
CA PHE A 336 -29.52 11.90 -9.00
C PHE A 336 -30.46 10.73 -9.32
N ARG A 337 -29.99 9.52 -9.09
CA ARG A 337 -30.71 8.27 -9.42
C ARG A 337 -31.21 7.52 -8.20
N GLY A 338 -30.80 7.94 -7.01
CA GLY A 338 -31.19 7.30 -5.75
C GLY A 338 -32.54 7.75 -5.23
N HIS A 339 -32.88 7.28 -4.04
CA HIS A 339 -34.11 7.62 -3.33
C HIS A 339 -33.81 8.62 -2.18
N GLY A 340 -34.78 9.53 -1.93
CA GLY A 340 -34.67 10.53 -0.87
C GLY A 340 -33.91 11.80 -1.27
N GLU A 341 -33.61 12.63 -0.28
CA GLU A 341 -32.84 13.87 -0.44
C GLU A 341 -31.45 13.73 0.12
N PRO A 342 -30.41 13.66 -0.72
CA PRO A 342 -29.04 13.56 -0.23
C PRO A 342 -28.62 14.85 0.46
N HIS A 343 -27.96 14.73 1.62
CA HIS A 343 -27.49 15.83 2.44
C HIS A 343 -26.03 15.70 2.80
N GLU A 344 -25.37 16.82 3.06
CA GLU A 344 -23.98 16.83 3.49
C GLU A 344 -23.82 16.24 4.89
N SER A 345 -22.73 15.54 5.13
CA SER A 345 -22.40 15.01 6.45
C SER A 345 -22.02 16.12 7.43
N GLY A 346 -22.23 15.86 8.71
CA GLY A 346 -21.92 16.82 9.78
C GLY A 346 -20.41 17.07 9.97
N PRO A 347 -20.04 18.07 10.79
CA PRO A 347 -18.64 18.49 11.01
C PRO A 347 -17.72 17.39 11.52
N ARG A 348 -18.26 16.36 12.19
CA ARG A 348 -17.50 15.21 12.68
C ARG A 348 -16.93 14.33 11.56
N ILE A 349 -17.50 14.40 10.36
CA ILE A 349 -17.04 13.70 9.16
C ILE A 349 -16.29 14.66 8.24
N THR A 350 -16.87 15.85 7.98
CA THR A 350 -16.27 16.82 7.05
C THR A 350 -14.97 17.43 7.58
N GLY A 351 -14.80 17.59 8.89
CA GLY A 351 -13.56 18.05 9.51
C GLY A 351 -12.36 17.15 9.19
N PRO A 352 -12.40 15.87 9.57
CA PRO A 352 -11.36 14.91 9.18
C PRO A 352 -11.12 14.81 7.67
N LEU A 353 -12.16 14.91 6.84
CA LEU A 353 -12.01 14.91 5.38
C LEU A 353 -11.14 16.09 4.90
N TRP A 354 -11.35 17.30 5.43
CA TRP A 354 -10.55 18.46 5.05
C TRP A 354 -9.11 18.37 5.54
N ILE A 355 -8.86 17.82 6.75
CA ILE A 355 -7.51 17.58 7.25
C ILE A 355 -6.77 16.60 6.34
N LEU A 356 -7.40 15.47 6.01
CA LEU A 356 -6.80 14.46 5.13
C LEU A 356 -6.60 14.97 3.71
N ALA A 357 -7.53 15.76 3.18
CA ALA A 357 -7.39 16.40 1.88
C ALA A 357 -6.23 17.40 1.87
N GLY A 358 -6.08 18.21 2.92
CA GLY A 358 -4.94 19.11 3.08
C GLY A 358 -3.61 18.36 3.12
N LEU A 359 -3.54 17.27 3.89
CA LEU A 359 -2.35 16.42 3.93
C LEU A 359 -2.07 15.73 2.58
N ALA A 360 -3.09 15.33 1.84
CA ALA A 360 -2.94 14.78 0.48
C ALA A 360 -2.39 15.81 -0.54
N VAL A 361 -2.52 17.11 -0.25
CA VAL A 361 -1.86 18.18 -1.04
C VAL A 361 -0.41 18.36 -0.58
N VAL A 362 -0.18 18.48 0.73
CA VAL A 362 1.09 18.96 1.29
C VAL A 362 2.13 17.85 1.43
N ALA A 363 1.72 16.61 1.71
CA ALA A 363 2.64 15.51 2.01
C ALA A 363 3.64 15.20 0.89
N GLY A 364 3.30 15.49 -0.37
CA GLY A 364 4.21 15.32 -1.51
C GLY A 364 5.43 16.23 -1.48
N PHE A 365 5.30 17.40 -0.87
CA PHE A 365 6.41 18.36 -0.79
C PHE A 365 7.50 17.97 0.22
N PHE A 366 7.29 16.93 1.02
CA PHE A 366 8.29 16.41 1.96
C PHE A 366 9.43 15.62 1.29
N ASN A 367 9.29 15.22 0.03
CA ASN A 367 10.35 14.55 -0.73
C ASN A 367 10.41 15.09 -2.16
N MET A 368 10.74 16.36 -2.26
CA MET A 368 10.97 16.96 -3.57
C MET A 368 12.36 16.57 -4.09
N PRO A 369 12.51 16.33 -5.39
CA PRO A 369 13.77 15.88 -5.97
C PRO A 369 14.85 16.93 -5.93
N LYS A 370 16.12 16.50 -5.90
CA LYS A 370 17.29 17.35 -6.12
C LYS A 370 17.17 18.09 -7.45
N GLY A 371 17.43 19.39 -7.42
CA GLY A 371 17.43 20.20 -8.63
C GLY A 371 16.06 20.72 -9.08
N PHE A 372 14.99 20.46 -8.36
CA PHE A 372 13.72 21.12 -8.61
C PHE A 372 13.78 22.58 -8.16
N GLN A 373 14.06 23.48 -9.11
CA GLN A 373 14.39 24.89 -8.87
C GLN A 373 13.31 25.70 -8.12
N LEU A 374 12.05 25.23 -8.14
CA LEU A 374 10.93 25.87 -7.46
C LEU A 374 10.80 25.44 -5.99
N ALA A 375 11.56 24.43 -5.54
CA ALA A 375 11.53 23.98 -4.16
C ALA A 375 12.67 24.58 -3.35
N PRO A 376 12.40 25.10 -2.13
CA PRO A 376 13.46 25.41 -1.19
C PRO A 376 14.36 24.19 -0.97
N GLY A 377 15.68 24.37 -0.94
CA GLY A 377 16.63 23.27 -0.74
C GLY A 377 16.38 22.45 0.53
N SER A 378 15.75 23.06 1.54
CA SER A 378 15.34 22.38 2.78
C SER A 378 14.21 21.35 2.63
N LEU A 379 13.50 21.33 1.50
CA LEU A 379 12.42 20.37 1.21
C LEU A 379 12.86 19.28 0.22
N GLN A 380 14.03 19.45 -0.40
CA GLN A 380 14.57 18.46 -1.33
C GLN A 380 15.04 17.22 -0.57
N GLU A 381 14.56 16.05 -0.98
CA GLU A 381 14.89 14.71 -0.41
C GLU A 381 14.77 14.62 1.12
N ARG A 382 13.99 15.51 1.74
CA ARG A 382 13.89 15.58 3.20
C ARG A 382 13.34 14.30 3.82
N PHE A 383 12.36 13.68 3.17
CA PHE A 383 11.81 12.41 3.62
C PHE A 383 12.85 11.29 3.51
N GLY A 384 13.56 11.21 2.38
CA GLY A 384 14.67 10.28 2.18
C GLY A 384 15.72 10.45 3.28
N HIS A 385 16.24 11.65 3.49
CA HIS A 385 17.20 11.93 4.56
C HIS A 385 16.72 11.58 5.97
N PHE A 386 15.42 11.62 6.22
CA PHE A 386 14.84 11.21 7.51
C PHE A 386 14.75 9.70 7.68
N VAL A 387 14.37 8.97 6.63
CA VAL A 387 14.14 7.51 6.73
C VAL A 387 15.36 6.67 6.40
N GLU A 388 16.26 7.13 5.53
CA GLU A 388 17.46 6.40 5.09
C GLU A 388 18.51 6.16 6.18
N PRO A 389 18.76 7.05 7.15
CA PRO A 389 19.68 6.76 8.25
C PRO A 389 19.27 5.55 9.10
N VAL A 390 17.97 5.26 9.17
CA VAL A 390 17.44 4.04 9.79
C VAL A 390 17.68 2.82 8.90
N ALA A 391 17.87 3.06 7.61
CA ALA A 391 18.21 2.06 6.60
C ALA A 391 19.72 1.71 6.52
N GLY A 392 20.54 2.15 7.48
CA GLY A 392 21.96 1.79 7.59
C GLY A 392 22.25 0.27 7.69
N TYR A 393 21.19 -0.52 7.66
CA TYR A 393 21.20 -1.97 7.53
C TYR A 393 21.18 -2.44 6.07
N PHE A 394 21.08 -1.54 5.09
CA PHE A 394 20.96 -1.91 3.68
C PHE A 394 22.30 -1.74 2.97
N PRO A 395 22.70 -2.69 2.10
CA PRO A 395 23.75 -2.43 1.15
C PRO A 395 23.39 -1.16 0.40
N ALA A 396 24.34 -0.27 0.22
CA ALA A 396 24.10 1.06 -0.33
C ALA A 396 23.00 1.02 -1.38
N ILE A 397 21.81 1.51 -1.02
CA ILE A 397 20.83 1.90 -2.02
C ILE A 397 21.60 2.99 -2.76
N SER A 398 22.23 2.60 -3.87
CA SER A 398 22.97 3.58 -4.66
C SER A 398 21.96 4.67 -4.99
N HIS A 399 22.24 5.86 -4.54
CA HIS A 399 21.59 7.07 -5.03
C HIS A 399 21.85 7.10 -6.55
N ALA A 400 21.03 6.36 -7.29
CA ALA A 400 21.05 6.35 -8.73
C ALA A 400 20.19 7.50 -9.24
#